data_08dee94f0941f9281d456a345448213a
#
_entry.id   08dee94f0941f9281d456a345448213a
#
_cell.length_a   1.000
_cell.length_b   1.000
_cell.length_c   1.000
_cell.angle_alpha   90.00
_cell.angle_beta   90.00
_cell.angle_gamma   90.00
#
_symmetry.space_group_name_H-M   'P 1'
#
loop_
_entity.id
_entity.type
_entity.pdbx_description
1 polymer ?
#
loop_
_entity_poly.entity_id
_entity_poly.type
_entity_poly.pdbx_seq_one_letter_code
_entity_poly.pdbx_strand_id
1 'polypeptide(L)'
;MSAASDLRAGCLVMAAGNASRFGGNKLAARFDGVTLIERTLRAIDSTLFSAVTVVTQYDAIEQLAAERGFAVIRNTQPELGVSHTIRLGTEAMSDCDGILYLVSDQPLLRADSVRRVVEAWRSMPDRIVGAGHDGRRGNPNLFPARLFPELLALEGDHGGNQVIRRHAEEFRLVEIPPLELADCDTPQALEDLKDAAD
;
A
#
# COMPACT_ATOMS: atom_id res chain seq x y z
N MET A 1 15.32 -25.28 7.60
CA MET A 1 14.17 -24.67 6.90
C MET A 1 13.23 -24.00 7.93
N SER A 2 13.69 -23.05 8.76
CA SER A 2 12.87 -22.44 9.84
C SER A 2 12.95 -20.90 9.90
N ALA A 3 13.79 -20.23 9.13
CA ALA A 3 14.00 -18.77 9.27
C ALA A 3 12.97 -17.89 8.52
N ALA A 4 12.28 -18.41 7.50
CA ALA A 4 11.38 -17.60 6.69
C ALA A 4 9.98 -17.38 7.33
N SER A 5 9.59 -18.25 8.28
CA SER A 5 8.31 -18.11 8.99
C SER A 5 8.32 -17.07 10.11
N ASP A 6 9.50 -16.68 10.59
CA ASP A 6 9.66 -15.81 11.75
C ASP A 6 9.80 -14.33 11.37
N LEU A 7 9.88 -14.01 10.05
CA LEU A 7 9.97 -12.63 9.57
C LEU A 7 8.69 -11.84 9.84
N ARG A 8 8.86 -10.70 10.51
CA ARG A 8 7.79 -9.80 10.89
C ARG A 8 7.50 -8.83 9.74
N ALA A 9 6.48 -9.12 8.95
CA ALA A 9 6.00 -8.22 7.92
C ALA A 9 5.00 -7.23 8.51
N GLY A 10 5.18 -5.93 8.27
CA GLY A 10 4.17 -4.88 8.50
C GLY A 10 3.37 -4.60 7.22
N CYS A 11 2.18 -4.04 7.36
CA CYS A 11 1.38 -3.50 6.26
C CYS A 11 0.98 -2.06 6.57
N LEU A 12 1.45 -1.12 5.76
CA LEU A 12 1.06 0.29 5.80
C LEU A 12 0.01 0.57 4.73
N VAL A 13 -1.20 0.93 5.14
CA VAL A 13 -2.24 1.44 4.25
C VAL A 13 -2.13 2.95 4.17
N MET A 14 -1.81 3.47 2.99
CA MET A 14 -1.65 4.90 2.73
C MET A 14 -2.99 5.50 2.29
N ALA A 15 -3.73 6.08 3.23
CA ALA A 15 -5.10 6.57 3.04
C ALA A 15 -5.27 8.04 3.45
N ALA A 16 -4.20 8.86 3.36
CA ALA A 16 -4.20 10.26 3.75
C ALA A 16 -4.09 11.24 2.56
N GLY A 17 -4.17 10.77 1.32
CA GLY A 17 -4.02 11.59 0.12
C GLY A 17 -5.14 12.63 -0.05
N ASN A 18 -4.77 13.84 -0.47
CA ASN A 18 -5.70 14.89 -0.88
C ASN A 18 -6.14 14.64 -2.33
N ALA A 19 -7.33 14.09 -2.53
CA ALA A 19 -7.87 13.80 -3.86
C ALA A 19 -8.43 15.07 -4.55
N SER A 20 -7.60 16.07 -4.81
CA SER A 20 -7.99 17.35 -5.41
C SER A 20 -8.69 17.20 -6.79
N ARG A 21 -8.29 16.18 -7.57
CA ARG A 21 -8.88 15.89 -8.89
C ARG A 21 -10.25 15.21 -8.82
N PHE A 22 -10.60 14.65 -7.67
CA PHE A 22 -11.88 13.94 -7.46
C PHE A 22 -12.98 14.86 -6.91
N GLY A 23 -12.63 16.12 -6.54
CA GLY A 23 -13.56 17.08 -5.95
C GLY A 23 -13.98 16.77 -4.51
N GLY A 24 -13.28 15.83 -3.84
CA GLY A 24 -13.57 15.38 -2.48
C GLY A 24 -12.72 14.18 -2.07
N ASN A 25 -13.15 13.47 -1.03
CA ASN A 25 -12.48 12.24 -0.59
C ASN A 25 -12.67 11.11 -1.62
N LYS A 26 -11.70 10.93 -2.51
CA LYS A 26 -11.65 9.86 -3.52
C LYS A 26 -11.91 8.47 -2.92
N LEU A 27 -11.40 8.21 -1.71
CA LEU A 27 -11.46 6.91 -1.07
C LEU A 27 -12.89 6.53 -0.60
N ALA A 28 -13.79 7.54 -0.52
CA ALA A 28 -15.22 7.34 -0.28
C ALA A 28 -16.02 7.02 -1.56
N ALA A 29 -15.43 7.17 -2.75
CA ALA A 29 -16.07 6.80 -4.00
C ALA A 29 -16.37 5.28 -4.02
N ARG A 30 -17.44 4.89 -4.72
CA ARG A 30 -17.92 3.52 -4.73
C ARG A 30 -17.66 2.83 -6.08
N PHE A 31 -17.10 1.65 -5.98
CA PHE A 31 -16.98 0.68 -7.06
C PHE A 31 -17.90 -0.51 -6.71
N ASP A 32 -18.95 -0.77 -7.49
CA ASP A 32 -19.96 -1.80 -7.22
C ASP A 32 -20.55 -1.75 -5.80
N GLY A 33 -20.93 -0.54 -5.38
CA GLY A 33 -21.55 -0.33 -4.06
C GLY A 33 -20.61 -0.32 -2.86
N VAL A 34 -19.31 -0.68 -3.04
CA VAL A 34 -18.29 -0.74 -1.98
C VAL A 34 -17.30 0.40 -2.16
N THR A 35 -16.92 1.10 -1.09
CA THR A 35 -15.96 2.21 -1.18
C THR A 35 -14.56 1.71 -1.55
N LEU A 36 -13.76 2.58 -2.20
CA LEU A 36 -12.37 2.22 -2.58
C LEU A 36 -11.57 1.81 -1.34
N ILE A 37 -11.71 2.53 -0.24
CA ILE A 37 -11.02 2.16 1.00
C ILE A 37 -11.47 0.81 1.55
N GLU A 38 -12.77 0.50 1.53
CA GLU A 38 -13.25 -0.82 1.98
C GLU A 38 -12.70 -1.94 1.12
N ARG A 39 -12.56 -1.74 -0.20
CA ARG A 39 -11.93 -2.71 -1.10
C ARG A 39 -10.46 -2.92 -0.76
N THR A 40 -9.72 -1.84 -0.55
CA THR A 40 -8.32 -1.91 -0.10
C THR A 40 -8.19 -2.69 1.20
N LEU A 41 -9.01 -2.39 2.20
CA LEU A 41 -8.96 -3.08 3.49
C LEU A 41 -9.36 -4.56 3.38
N ARG A 42 -10.21 -4.95 2.42
CA ARG A 42 -10.56 -6.35 2.13
C ARG A 42 -9.43 -7.13 1.45
N ALA A 43 -8.52 -6.45 0.75
CA ALA A 43 -7.35 -7.08 0.15
C ALA A 43 -6.28 -7.48 1.18
N ILE A 44 -6.44 -7.09 2.46
CA ILE A 44 -5.49 -7.38 3.53
C ILE A 44 -5.94 -8.64 4.29
N ASP A 45 -5.18 -9.72 4.14
CA ASP A 45 -5.24 -10.86 5.04
C ASP A 45 -4.32 -10.58 6.24
N SER A 46 -4.92 -10.21 7.37
CA SER A 46 -4.17 -9.81 8.58
C SER A 46 -3.27 -10.91 9.12
N THR A 47 -3.51 -12.17 8.77
CA THR A 47 -2.67 -13.31 9.22
C THR A 47 -1.27 -13.31 8.59
N LEU A 48 -1.09 -12.54 7.52
CA LEU A 48 0.21 -12.39 6.84
C LEU A 48 1.13 -11.39 7.56
N PHE A 49 0.58 -10.53 8.43
CA PHE A 49 1.27 -9.37 8.97
C PHE A 49 1.35 -9.42 10.50
N SER A 50 2.48 -9.00 11.05
CA SER A 50 2.65 -8.79 12.49
C SER A 50 1.99 -7.49 12.96
N ALA A 51 1.83 -6.52 12.06
CA ALA A 51 1.14 -5.26 12.29
C ALA A 51 0.49 -4.77 10.99
N VAL A 52 -0.73 -4.22 11.10
CA VAL A 52 -1.40 -3.47 10.01
C VAL A 52 -1.70 -2.09 10.54
N THR A 53 -1.18 -1.06 9.88
CA THR A 53 -1.34 0.34 10.25
C THR A 53 -1.97 1.12 9.09
N VAL A 54 -3.05 1.82 9.37
CA VAL A 54 -3.72 2.72 8.42
C VAL A 54 -3.37 4.15 8.78
N VAL A 55 -2.73 4.86 7.86
CA VAL A 55 -2.46 6.30 8.02
C VAL A 55 -3.48 7.07 7.20
N THR A 56 -4.29 7.89 7.87
CA THR A 56 -5.40 8.64 7.24
C THR A 56 -5.60 9.99 7.88
N GLN A 57 -6.31 10.88 7.19
CA GLN A 57 -6.81 12.15 7.71
C GLN A 57 -8.34 12.16 7.90
N TYR A 58 -9.02 11.07 7.55
CA TYR A 58 -10.49 10.98 7.45
C TYR A 58 -11.07 10.13 8.58
N ASP A 59 -11.99 10.70 9.39
CA ASP A 59 -12.64 10.03 10.52
C ASP A 59 -13.34 8.73 10.11
N ALA A 60 -14.02 8.74 8.96
CA ALA A 60 -14.71 7.55 8.47
C ALA A 60 -13.75 6.39 8.16
N ILE A 61 -12.53 6.68 7.72
CA ILE A 61 -11.50 5.66 7.45
C ILE A 61 -10.90 5.17 8.76
N GLU A 62 -10.70 6.04 9.74
CA GLU A 62 -10.26 5.65 11.09
C GLU A 62 -11.22 4.63 11.69
N GLN A 63 -12.54 4.92 11.63
CA GLN A 63 -13.56 4.01 12.14
C GLN A 63 -13.53 2.66 11.42
N LEU A 64 -13.50 2.64 10.08
CA LEU A 64 -13.46 1.41 9.29
C LEU A 64 -12.22 0.55 9.58
N ALA A 65 -11.08 1.19 9.81
CA ALA A 65 -9.84 0.49 10.15
C ALA A 65 -9.89 -0.09 11.57
N ALA A 66 -10.39 0.69 12.54
CA ALA A 66 -10.56 0.25 13.93
C ALA A 66 -11.54 -0.93 14.05
N GLU A 67 -12.64 -0.94 13.30
CA GLU A 67 -13.61 -2.06 13.25
C GLU A 67 -12.97 -3.37 12.75
N ARG A 68 -11.86 -3.29 12.00
CA ARG A 68 -11.07 -4.44 11.54
C ARG A 68 -9.94 -4.82 12.49
N GLY A 69 -9.77 -4.09 13.60
CA GLY A 69 -8.68 -4.30 14.54
C GLY A 69 -7.32 -3.80 14.03
N PHE A 70 -7.30 -2.93 13.02
CA PHE A 70 -6.06 -2.33 12.51
C PHE A 70 -5.66 -1.11 13.33
N ALA A 71 -4.35 -0.91 13.51
CA ALA A 71 -3.85 0.31 14.11
C ALA A 71 -4.12 1.51 13.19
N VAL A 72 -4.40 2.67 13.80
CA VAL A 72 -4.70 3.89 13.05
C VAL A 72 -3.77 5.00 13.51
N ILE A 73 -3.22 5.73 12.55
CA ILE A 73 -2.46 6.96 12.78
C ILE A 73 -3.14 8.10 12.03
N ARG A 74 -3.52 9.14 12.78
CA ARG A 74 -4.05 10.37 12.20
C ARG A 74 -2.93 11.17 11.54
N ASN A 75 -3.02 11.39 10.23
CA ASN A 75 -2.16 12.35 9.54
C ASN A 75 -2.80 13.74 9.65
N THR A 76 -2.25 14.59 10.50
CA THR A 76 -2.72 15.97 10.71
C THR A 76 -2.07 16.99 9.78
N GLN A 77 -1.12 16.55 8.94
CA GLN A 77 -0.36 17.39 8.01
C GLN A 77 -0.29 16.77 6.61
N PRO A 78 -1.45 16.47 5.97
CA PRO A 78 -1.50 15.80 4.66
C PRO A 78 -0.88 16.67 3.54
N GLU A 79 -0.78 17.97 3.74
CA GLU A 79 -0.11 18.93 2.83
C GLU A 79 1.39 18.68 2.70
N LEU A 80 2.03 18.00 3.65
CA LEU A 80 3.43 17.60 3.55
C LEU A 80 3.68 16.48 2.53
N GLY A 81 2.61 15.98 1.88
CA GLY A 81 2.70 15.01 0.80
C GLY A 81 2.76 13.56 1.25
N VAL A 82 2.94 12.66 0.28
CA VAL A 82 2.93 11.20 0.50
C VAL A 82 4.08 10.75 1.42
N SER A 83 5.21 11.44 1.41
CA SER A 83 6.36 11.13 2.26
C SER A 83 6.03 11.20 3.74
N HIS A 84 5.17 12.11 4.16
CA HIS A 84 4.73 12.22 5.56
C HIS A 84 3.91 11.00 5.98
N THR A 85 3.00 10.53 5.12
CA THR A 85 2.26 9.28 5.35
C THR A 85 3.19 8.08 5.49
N ILE A 86 4.18 7.97 4.61
CA ILE A 86 5.23 6.93 4.66
C ILE A 86 5.99 7.01 5.97
N ARG A 87 6.43 8.20 6.37
CA ARG A 87 7.17 8.42 7.63
C ARG A 87 6.38 7.93 8.84
N LEU A 88 5.14 8.41 9.01
CA LEU A 88 4.29 8.05 10.14
C LEU A 88 4.12 6.52 10.26
N GLY A 89 3.84 5.85 9.14
CA GLY A 89 3.64 4.40 9.14
C GLY A 89 4.94 3.61 9.35
N THR A 90 6.06 4.07 8.77
CA THR A 90 7.37 3.41 8.92
C THR A 90 7.88 3.51 10.35
N GLU A 91 7.76 4.69 10.99
CA GLU A 91 8.15 4.89 12.40
C GLU A 91 7.35 3.96 13.32
N ALA A 92 6.04 3.85 13.11
CA ALA A 92 5.15 3.00 13.94
C ALA A 92 5.42 1.50 13.81
N MET A 93 6.04 1.07 12.71
CA MET A 93 6.35 -0.34 12.42
C MET A 93 7.86 -0.57 12.28
N SER A 94 8.69 0.27 12.92
CA SER A 94 10.15 0.22 12.83
C SER A 94 10.78 -1.07 13.34
N ASP A 95 10.03 -1.87 14.09
CA ASP A 95 10.43 -3.18 14.61
C ASP A 95 10.07 -4.36 13.68
N CYS A 96 9.46 -4.07 12.50
CA CYS A 96 9.24 -5.07 11.46
C CYS A 96 10.50 -5.29 10.63
N ASP A 97 10.66 -6.51 10.09
CA ASP A 97 11.77 -6.86 9.17
C ASP A 97 11.54 -6.30 7.76
N GLY A 98 10.28 -6.02 7.42
CA GLY A 98 9.89 -5.36 6.19
C GLY A 98 8.45 -4.83 6.27
N ILE A 99 8.13 -3.81 5.48
CA ILE A 99 6.79 -3.22 5.41
C ILE A 99 6.29 -3.21 3.97
N LEU A 100 5.08 -3.73 3.78
CA LEU A 100 4.31 -3.57 2.56
C LEU A 100 3.62 -2.21 2.57
N TYR A 101 3.87 -1.40 1.55
CA TYR A 101 3.21 -0.11 1.33
C TYR A 101 2.08 -0.29 0.34
N LEU A 102 0.85 -0.16 0.83
CA LEU A 102 -0.38 -0.38 0.11
C LEU A 102 -1.07 0.95 -0.18
N VAL A 103 -1.23 1.28 -1.46
CA VAL A 103 -2.03 2.43 -1.89
C VAL A 103 -3.53 2.11 -1.78
N SER A 104 -4.38 3.14 -1.64
CA SER A 104 -5.81 2.93 -1.38
C SER A 104 -6.71 3.22 -2.58
N ASP A 105 -6.14 3.32 -3.77
CA ASP A 105 -6.81 3.69 -5.01
C ASP A 105 -6.80 2.60 -6.09
N GLN A 106 -6.44 1.37 -5.73
CA GLN A 106 -6.48 0.17 -6.59
C GLN A 106 -7.66 -0.74 -6.19
N PRO A 107 -8.88 -0.48 -6.69
CA PRO A 107 -10.10 -1.14 -6.20
C PRO A 107 -10.20 -2.63 -6.57
N LEU A 108 -9.45 -3.09 -7.55
CA LEU A 108 -9.47 -4.47 -8.01
C LEU A 108 -8.33 -5.33 -7.42
N LEU A 109 -7.44 -4.75 -6.61
CA LEU A 109 -6.38 -5.49 -5.94
C LEU A 109 -6.97 -6.58 -5.04
N ARG A 110 -6.45 -7.81 -5.15
CA ARG A 110 -6.93 -8.99 -4.42
C ARG A 110 -5.96 -9.41 -3.32
N ALA A 111 -6.52 -10.02 -2.28
CA ALA A 111 -5.74 -10.56 -1.16
C ALA A 111 -4.71 -11.61 -1.61
N ASP A 112 -5.01 -12.40 -2.65
CA ASP A 112 -4.07 -13.37 -3.20
C ASP A 112 -2.84 -12.69 -3.81
N SER A 113 -3.01 -11.59 -4.53
CA SER A 113 -1.89 -10.82 -5.09
C SER A 113 -1.03 -10.19 -4.00
N VAL A 114 -1.65 -9.66 -2.93
CA VAL A 114 -0.94 -9.18 -1.74
C VAL A 114 -0.14 -10.31 -1.08
N ARG A 115 -0.76 -11.48 -0.89
CA ARG A 115 -0.10 -12.67 -0.35
C ARG A 115 1.13 -13.06 -1.16
N ARG A 116 1.03 -13.11 -2.49
CA ARG A 116 2.15 -13.46 -3.39
C ARG A 116 3.33 -12.50 -3.24
N VAL A 117 3.09 -11.21 -3.05
CA VAL A 117 4.16 -10.22 -2.80
C VAL A 117 4.85 -10.50 -1.47
N VAL A 118 4.08 -10.76 -0.40
CA VAL A 118 4.64 -11.06 0.94
C VAL A 118 5.43 -12.37 0.94
N GLU A 119 4.91 -13.42 0.32
CA GLU A 119 5.59 -14.72 0.23
C GLU A 119 6.88 -14.64 -0.59
N ALA A 120 6.85 -13.92 -1.71
CA ALA A 120 8.06 -13.66 -2.50
C ALA A 120 9.11 -12.90 -1.68
N TRP A 121 8.71 -11.89 -0.90
CA TRP A 121 9.63 -11.18 -0.01
C TRP A 121 10.18 -12.10 1.08
N ARG A 122 9.38 -12.94 1.72
CA ARG A 122 9.86 -13.89 2.73
C ARG A 122 10.94 -14.84 2.20
N SER A 123 10.91 -15.13 0.89
CA SER A 123 11.95 -15.94 0.24
C SER A 123 13.23 -15.14 -0.10
N MET A 124 13.14 -13.81 -0.11
CA MET A 124 14.23 -12.88 -0.46
C MET A 124 14.17 -11.62 0.44
N PRO A 125 14.34 -11.76 1.77
CA PRO A 125 14.00 -10.70 2.73
C PRO A 125 14.83 -9.43 2.62
N ASP A 126 16.00 -9.50 1.97
CA ASP A 126 16.85 -8.33 1.73
C ASP A 126 16.50 -7.56 0.44
N ARG A 127 15.53 -8.05 -0.35
CA ARG A 127 15.16 -7.42 -1.62
C ARG A 127 13.93 -6.54 -1.48
N ILE A 128 13.81 -5.55 -2.35
CA ILE A 128 12.54 -4.87 -2.58
C ILE A 128 11.69 -5.78 -3.45
N VAL A 129 10.47 -6.07 -3.03
CA VAL A 129 9.55 -6.91 -3.79
C VAL A 129 8.27 -6.12 -4.07
N GLY A 130 7.84 -6.07 -5.31
CA GLY A 130 6.67 -5.30 -5.69
C GLY A 130 5.82 -5.96 -6.76
N ALA A 131 4.54 -5.62 -6.78
CA ALA A 131 3.61 -6.03 -7.80
C ALA A 131 3.92 -5.37 -9.14
N GLY A 132 3.61 -6.07 -10.24
CA GLY A 132 3.74 -5.52 -11.57
C GLY A 132 3.17 -6.46 -12.63
N HIS A 133 3.27 -6.03 -13.91
CA HIS A 133 2.81 -6.80 -15.06
C HIS A 133 3.68 -6.48 -16.29
N ASP A 134 4.10 -7.50 -17.02
CA ASP A 134 4.92 -7.37 -18.24
C ASP A 134 6.13 -6.44 -18.05
N GLY A 135 6.86 -6.61 -16.94
CA GLY A 135 8.04 -5.82 -16.62
C GLY A 135 7.74 -4.38 -16.14
N ARG A 136 6.48 -3.96 -16.10
CA ARG A 136 6.05 -2.67 -15.56
C ARG A 136 5.73 -2.79 -14.09
N ARG A 137 6.41 -1.97 -13.28
CA ARG A 137 6.21 -1.92 -11.83
C ARG A 137 4.92 -1.20 -11.48
N GLY A 138 4.23 -1.69 -10.43
CA GLY A 138 3.06 -1.09 -9.83
C GLY A 138 3.13 -1.07 -8.31
N ASN A 139 1.98 -1.12 -7.67
CA ASN A 139 1.80 -1.28 -6.23
C ASN A 139 0.99 -2.56 -5.97
N PRO A 140 1.09 -3.14 -4.76
CA PRO A 140 1.90 -2.71 -3.61
C PRO A 140 3.39 -3.06 -3.74
N ASN A 141 4.23 -2.37 -2.93
CA ASN A 141 5.65 -2.64 -2.83
C ASN A 141 6.04 -2.92 -1.36
N LEU A 142 6.85 -3.94 -1.14
CA LEU A 142 7.40 -4.30 0.16
C LEU A 142 8.88 -3.94 0.21
N PHE A 143 9.27 -3.18 1.25
CA PHE A 143 10.64 -2.76 1.47
C PHE A 143 11.20 -3.42 2.72
N PRO A 144 12.44 -3.97 2.67
CA PRO A 144 13.13 -4.51 3.83
C PRO A 144 13.54 -3.39 4.81
N ALA A 145 13.66 -3.73 6.09
CA ALA A 145 13.97 -2.79 7.18
C ALA A 145 15.25 -1.97 6.95
N ARG A 146 16.26 -2.53 6.29
CA ARG A 146 17.49 -1.80 5.96
C ARG A 146 17.27 -0.54 5.11
N LEU A 147 16.13 -0.44 4.42
CA LEU A 147 15.76 0.71 3.58
C LEU A 147 14.81 1.70 4.30
N PHE A 148 14.39 1.42 5.52
CA PHE A 148 13.57 2.36 6.30
C PHE A 148 14.22 3.74 6.46
N PRO A 149 15.54 3.88 6.71
CA PRO A 149 16.16 5.20 6.77
C PRO A 149 15.98 6.03 5.49
N GLU A 150 16.01 5.39 4.31
CA GLU A 150 15.79 6.10 3.04
C GLU A 150 14.31 6.49 2.84
N LEU A 151 13.38 5.65 3.30
CA LEU A 151 11.95 5.95 3.26
C LEU A 151 11.59 7.08 4.22
N LEU A 152 12.21 7.12 5.40
CA LEU A 152 12.06 8.19 6.39
C LEU A 152 12.66 9.53 5.93
N ALA A 153 13.66 9.48 5.03
CA ALA A 153 14.31 10.67 4.46
C ALA A 153 13.57 11.23 3.22
N LEU A 154 12.45 10.63 2.80
CA LEU A 154 11.64 11.16 1.71
C LEU A 154 10.97 12.48 2.11
N GLU A 155 10.77 13.37 1.13
CA GLU A 155 10.15 14.68 1.34
C GLU A 155 9.06 14.95 0.27
N GLY A 156 8.04 15.74 0.63
CA GLY A 156 6.97 16.16 -0.25
C GLY A 156 6.22 14.97 -0.87
N ASP A 157 5.86 15.07 -2.14
CA ASP A 157 5.12 14.04 -2.88
C ASP A 157 6.01 12.93 -3.45
N HIS A 158 7.18 12.71 -2.86
CA HIS A 158 8.04 11.60 -3.22
C HIS A 158 7.69 10.34 -2.41
N GLY A 159 7.30 9.28 -3.13
CA GLY A 159 6.98 7.96 -2.57
C GLY A 159 8.12 6.95 -2.71
N GLY A 160 7.86 5.70 -2.33
CA GLY A 160 8.82 4.59 -2.38
C GLY A 160 9.48 4.35 -3.74
N ASN A 161 8.87 4.81 -4.84
CA ASN A 161 9.47 4.74 -6.17
C ASN A 161 10.84 5.44 -6.27
N GLN A 162 11.10 6.46 -5.46
CA GLN A 162 12.40 7.13 -5.42
C GLN A 162 13.47 6.18 -4.84
N VAL A 163 13.14 5.43 -3.80
CA VAL A 163 14.02 4.41 -3.21
C VAL A 163 14.23 3.26 -4.20
N ILE A 164 13.16 2.76 -4.84
CA ILE A 164 13.26 1.69 -5.85
C ILE A 164 14.21 2.08 -6.98
N ARG A 165 14.19 3.33 -7.45
CA ARG A 165 15.10 3.79 -8.52
C ARG A 165 16.58 3.73 -8.11
N ARG A 166 16.90 4.01 -6.84
CA ARG A 166 18.27 3.93 -6.30
C ARG A 166 18.75 2.49 -6.17
N HIS A 167 17.81 1.56 -5.96
CA HIS A 167 18.06 0.13 -5.73
C HIS A 167 17.45 -0.75 -6.84
N ALA A 168 17.46 -0.30 -8.09
CA ALA A 168 16.76 -0.96 -9.20
C ALA A 168 17.17 -2.43 -9.39
N GLU A 169 18.46 -2.73 -9.19
CA GLU A 169 19.03 -4.09 -9.32
C GLU A 169 18.55 -5.04 -8.21
N GLU A 170 18.06 -4.47 -7.11
CA GLU A 170 17.55 -5.23 -5.96
C GLU A 170 16.05 -5.45 -6.01
N PHE A 171 15.36 -4.82 -6.97
CA PHE A 171 13.91 -4.96 -7.13
C PHE A 171 13.55 -6.32 -7.75
N ARG A 172 12.54 -6.96 -7.18
CA ARG A 172 11.94 -8.20 -7.69
C ARG A 172 10.46 -7.98 -7.95
N LEU A 173 10.07 -8.19 -9.21
CA LEU A 173 8.70 -8.05 -9.65
C LEU A 173 7.93 -9.34 -9.43
N VAL A 174 6.74 -9.23 -8.84
CA VAL A 174 5.75 -10.29 -8.76
C VAL A 174 4.65 -9.99 -9.77
N GLU A 175 4.52 -10.88 -10.76
CA GLU A 175 3.48 -10.75 -11.79
C GLU A 175 2.09 -10.91 -11.17
N ILE A 176 1.22 -9.92 -11.38
CA ILE A 176 -0.20 -9.96 -11.00
C ILE A 176 -1.08 -9.53 -12.18
N PRO A 177 -2.39 -9.80 -12.15
CA PRO A 177 -3.30 -9.36 -13.21
C PRO A 177 -3.23 -7.83 -13.43
N PRO A 178 -3.20 -7.35 -14.70
CA PRO A 178 -3.00 -5.93 -14.98
C PRO A 178 -4.11 -5.03 -14.43
N LEU A 179 -5.36 -5.51 -14.39
CA LEU A 179 -6.49 -4.76 -13.83
C LEU A 179 -6.33 -4.51 -12.31
N GLU A 180 -5.64 -5.37 -11.60
CA GLU A 180 -5.36 -5.18 -10.17
C GLU A 180 -4.37 -4.05 -9.89
N LEU A 181 -3.59 -3.63 -10.90
CA LEU A 181 -2.63 -2.53 -10.84
C LEU A 181 -3.23 -1.18 -11.23
N ALA A 182 -4.49 -1.14 -11.67
CA ALA A 182 -5.11 0.07 -12.16
C ALA A 182 -5.49 1.02 -11.01
N ASP A 183 -4.98 2.25 -11.08
CA ASP A 183 -5.27 3.32 -10.12
C ASP A 183 -6.54 4.09 -10.55
N CYS A 184 -7.39 4.43 -9.59
CA CYS A 184 -8.57 5.28 -9.80
C CYS A 184 -8.29 6.73 -9.40
N ASP A 185 -7.69 7.52 -10.30
CA ASP A 185 -7.35 8.91 -10.02
C ASP A 185 -8.43 9.93 -10.39
N THR A 186 -9.41 9.51 -11.19
CA THR A 186 -10.53 10.35 -11.63
C THR A 186 -11.84 9.57 -11.60
N PRO A 187 -13.01 10.26 -11.53
CA PRO A 187 -14.31 9.60 -11.67
C PRO A 187 -14.43 8.80 -12.99
N GLN A 188 -13.88 9.33 -14.09
CA GLN A 188 -13.90 8.63 -15.38
C GLN A 188 -13.08 7.33 -15.33
N ALA A 189 -11.88 7.35 -14.74
CA ALA A 189 -11.06 6.14 -14.57
C ALA A 189 -11.80 5.06 -13.75
N LEU A 190 -12.63 5.47 -12.79
CA LEU A 190 -13.45 4.55 -12.00
C LEU A 190 -14.52 3.87 -12.85
N GLU A 191 -15.19 4.60 -13.75
CA GLU A 191 -16.19 4.02 -14.65
C GLU A 191 -15.53 3.12 -15.71
N ASP A 192 -14.44 3.59 -16.33
CA ASP A 192 -13.69 2.80 -17.33
C ASP A 192 -13.21 1.46 -16.73
N LEU A 193 -12.85 1.47 -15.44
CA LEU A 193 -12.40 0.26 -14.76
C LEU A 193 -13.55 -0.71 -14.44
N LYS A 194 -14.77 -0.22 -14.19
CA LYS A 194 -15.96 -1.07 -14.04
C LYS A 194 -16.26 -1.80 -15.35
N ASP A 195 -16.27 -1.06 -16.47
CA ASP A 195 -16.54 -1.62 -17.80
C ASP A 195 -15.50 -2.68 -18.20
N ALA A 196 -14.25 -2.54 -17.72
CA ALA A 196 -13.18 -3.50 -18.00
C ALA A 196 -13.19 -4.75 -17.09
N ALA A 197 -13.92 -4.70 -15.98
CA ALA A 197 -14.00 -5.77 -14.99
C ALA A 197 -15.21 -6.71 -15.20
N ASP A 198 -16.19 -6.28 -16.00
CA ASP A 198 -17.37 -7.05 -16.43
C ASP A 198 -17.02 -7.95 -17.63
#